data_1a61eec80cab4774f50661de2b60408e
#
_entry.id   1a61eec80cab4774f50661de2b60408e
#
_cell.length_a   1.000
_cell.length_b   1.000
_cell.length_c   1.000
_cell.angle_alpha   90.00
_cell.angle_beta   90.00
_cell.angle_gamma   90.00
#
_symmetry.space_group_name_H-M   'P 1'
#
loop_
_entity.id
_entity.type
_entity.pdbx_description
1 polymer ?
#
loop_
_entity_poly.entity_id
_entity_poly.type
_entity_poly.pdbx_seq_one_letter_code
_entity_poly.pdbx_strand_id
1 'polypeptide(L)'
;LTYDDVLLIPAYSEVLPKEVQLKTKFSRNIELNVPFVTAAMDTVTESAMAIAIAREGGIGVIHKNMSIEEQARQVAIVKRAENGMIYDPVTIRRGSTVRDALAMMAEYHIGGIPVVDDDNHLVGIVTNRDLRFERRLDKSIDEVMTSENLVTTHQKTNLAEAADILQENKIEKLPVVDNNNHLVGLITYKDITKAKDKPMACKDEK
;
A
#
# COMPACT_ATOMS: atom_id res chain seq x y z
N LEU A 1 -32.60 -11.08 15.62
CA LEU A 1 -31.91 -11.68 16.77
C LEU A 1 -30.58 -11.01 16.97
N THR A 2 -30.27 -10.65 18.21
CA THR A 2 -28.97 -10.14 18.65
C THR A 2 -28.38 -11.08 19.69
N TYR A 3 -27.15 -10.81 20.11
CA TYR A 3 -26.53 -11.58 21.20
C TYR A 3 -27.24 -11.42 22.55
N ASP A 4 -28.08 -10.41 22.69
CA ASP A 4 -28.96 -10.25 23.86
C ASP A 4 -30.13 -11.26 23.88
N ASP A 5 -30.49 -11.76 22.69
CA ASP A 5 -31.63 -12.67 22.53
C ASP A 5 -31.22 -14.15 22.54
N VAL A 6 -29.92 -14.47 22.42
CA VAL A 6 -29.44 -15.84 22.22
C VAL A 6 -28.21 -16.15 23.05
N LEU A 7 -28.06 -17.41 23.45
CA LEU A 7 -26.87 -17.95 24.08
C LEU A 7 -26.33 -19.13 23.27
N LEU A 8 -24.99 -19.25 23.24
CA LEU A 8 -24.35 -20.42 22.68
C LEU A 8 -24.48 -21.61 23.68
N ILE A 9 -24.98 -22.71 23.22
CA ILE A 9 -25.03 -23.95 24.02
C ILE A 9 -23.65 -24.60 23.97
N PRO A 10 -22.98 -24.82 25.13
CA PRO A 10 -21.74 -25.56 25.17
C PRO A 10 -21.89 -26.96 24.57
N ALA A 11 -20.93 -27.36 23.75
CA ALA A 11 -20.86 -28.67 23.15
C ALA A 11 -19.50 -29.32 23.46
N TYR A 12 -19.46 -30.64 23.39
CA TYR A 12 -18.22 -31.39 23.52
C TYR A 12 -17.25 -31.02 22.39
N SER A 13 -15.99 -30.79 22.73
CA SER A 13 -14.94 -30.50 21.76
C SER A 13 -13.62 -31.16 22.18
N GLU A 14 -12.90 -31.71 21.20
CA GLU A 14 -11.54 -32.24 21.35
C GLU A 14 -10.49 -31.29 20.78
N VAL A 15 -10.90 -30.12 20.24
CA VAL A 15 -10.03 -29.14 19.63
C VAL A 15 -9.50 -28.18 20.68
N LEU A 16 -8.18 -28.09 20.81
CA LEU A 16 -7.54 -27.10 21.68
C LEU A 16 -7.62 -25.69 21.07
N PRO A 17 -7.68 -24.62 21.88
CA PRO A 17 -7.76 -23.25 21.37
C PRO A 17 -6.66 -22.88 20.36
N LYS A 18 -5.44 -23.41 20.51
CA LYS A 18 -4.31 -23.21 19.60
C LYS A 18 -4.44 -23.93 18.25
N GLU A 19 -5.37 -24.90 18.15
CA GLU A 19 -5.60 -25.74 16.97
C GLU A 19 -6.81 -25.29 16.17
N VAL A 20 -7.54 -24.28 16.66
CA VAL A 20 -8.71 -23.74 15.99
C VAL A 20 -8.33 -23.08 14.66
N GLN A 21 -9.02 -23.47 13.59
CA GLN A 21 -8.93 -22.80 12.30
C GLN A 21 -9.98 -21.70 12.21
N LEU A 22 -9.52 -20.46 12.02
CA LEU A 22 -10.40 -19.29 11.97
C LEU A 22 -10.79 -18.89 10.53
N LYS A 23 -10.21 -19.52 9.51
CA LYS A 23 -10.52 -19.23 8.10
C LYS A 23 -12.00 -19.44 7.82
N THR A 24 -12.60 -18.47 7.16
CA THR A 24 -14.02 -18.50 6.82
C THR A 24 -14.29 -17.79 5.49
N LYS A 25 -15.41 -18.12 4.85
CA LYS A 25 -15.88 -17.43 3.65
C LYS A 25 -16.75 -16.25 4.05
N PHE A 26 -16.38 -15.06 3.62
CA PHE A 26 -17.22 -13.88 3.73
C PHE A 26 -18.21 -13.80 2.56
N SER A 27 -17.76 -14.12 1.36
CA SER A 27 -18.58 -14.20 0.16
C SER A 27 -18.10 -15.34 -0.74
N ARG A 28 -18.73 -15.50 -1.92
CA ARG A 28 -18.36 -16.54 -2.89
C ARG A 28 -16.87 -16.57 -3.20
N ASN A 29 -16.25 -15.38 -3.33
CA ASN A 29 -14.87 -15.21 -3.81
C ASN A 29 -13.97 -14.52 -2.78
N ILE A 30 -14.42 -14.31 -1.54
CA ILE A 30 -13.64 -13.65 -0.49
C ILE A 30 -13.54 -14.59 0.70
N GLU A 31 -12.32 -14.99 1.03
CA GLU A 31 -11.98 -15.73 2.24
C GLU A 31 -11.32 -14.78 3.25
N LEU A 32 -11.64 -14.99 4.52
CA LEU A 32 -11.01 -14.29 5.64
C LEU A 32 -10.15 -15.26 6.42
N ASN A 33 -9.02 -14.79 6.91
CA ASN A 33 -8.17 -15.56 7.82
C ASN A 33 -8.70 -15.52 9.26
N VAL A 34 -9.43 -14.46 9.62
CA VAL A 34 -10.13 -14.29 10.91
C VAL A 34 -11.54 -13.80 10.63
N PRO A 35 -12.59 -14.37 11.25
CA PRO A 35 -14.00 -14.11 10.93
C PRO A 35 -14.50 -12.78 11.51
N PHE A 36 -13.77 -11.71 11.32
CA PHE A 36 -14.16 -10.36 11.73
C PHE A 36 -14.41 -9.45 10.54
N VAL A 37 -15.53 -8.76 10.58
CA VAL A 37 -15.95 -7.79 9.57
C VAL A 37 -16.36 -6.51 10.28
N THR A 38 -15.81 -5.36 9.87
CA THR A 38 -16.28 -4.08 10.39
C THR A 38 -17.47 -3.57 9.58
N ALA A 39 -18.49 -3.07 10.29
CA ALA A 39 -19.75 -2.63 9.69
C ALA A 39 -19.55 -1.41 8.79
N ALA A 40 -20.33 -1.33 7.70
CA ALA A 40 -20.37 -0.19 6.77
C ALA A 40 -21.12 1.00 7.39
N MET A 41 -20.63 1.49 8.52
CA MET A 41 -21.20 2.61 9.26
C MET A 41 -20.32 3.86 9.12
N ASP A 42 -20.97 4.99 8.93
CA ASP A 42 -20.34 6.30 8.92
C ASP A 42 -19.51 6.53 10.20
N THR A 43 -18.35 7.13 10.07
CA THR A 43 -17.37 7.36 11.14
C THR A 43 -16.80 6.10 11.82
N VAL A 44 -17.24 4.90 11.43
CA VAL A 44 -16.76 3.62 11.96
C VAL A 44 -15.77 2.98 10.97
N THR A 45 -16.21 2.70 9.74
CA THR A 45 -15.37 2.01 8.76
C THR A 45 -15.03 2.91 7.57
N GLU A 46 -13.91 3.57 7.71
CA GLU A 46 -13.18 4.26 6.65
C GLU A 46 -11.84 3.55 6.40
N SER A 47 -10.98 4.12 5.55
CA SER A 47 -9.70 3.49 5.17
C SER A 47 -8.84 3.07 6.35
N ALA A 48 -8.77 3.86 7.42
CA ALA A 48 -7.96 3.55 8.59
C ALA A 48 -8.42 2.27 9.30
N MET A 49 -9.72 2.13 9.56
CA MET A 49 -10.31 0.94 10.18
C MET A 49 -10.22 -0.27 9.24
N ALA A 50 -10.50 -0.08 7.94
CA ALA A 50 -10.42 -1.14 6.95
C ALA A 50 -8.98 -1.72 6.84
N ILE A 51 -7.96 -0.86 6.88
CA ILE A 51 -6.55 -1.28 6.92
C ILE A 51 -6.24 -2.04 8.21
N ALA A 52 -6.69 -1.52 9.36
CA ALA A 52 -6.41 -2.15 10.64
C ALA A 52 -6.98 -3.57 10.72
N ILE A 53 -8.25 -3.76 10.36
CA ILE A 53 -8.89 -5.07 10.40
C ILE A 53 -8.33 -6.05 9.35
N ALA A 54 -7.98 -5.55 8.15
CA ALA A 54 -7.37 -6.37 7.11
C ALA A 54 -6.00 -6.93 7.55
N ARG A 55 -5.20 -6.16 8.28
CA ARG A 55 -3.92 -6.58 8.86
C ARG A 55 -4.06 -7.71 9.87
N GLU A 56 -5.17 -7.76 10.58
CA GLU A 56 -5.47 -8.83 11.54
C GLU A 56 -6.20 -10.02 10.91
N GLY A 57 -6.43 -10.00 9.59
CA GLY A 57 -7.01 -11.12 8.83
C GLY A 57 -8.52 -11.05 8.60
N GLY A 58 -9.16 -9.96 8.99
CA GLY A 58 -10.57 -9.67 8.70
C GLY A 58 -10.76 -8.80 7.47
N ILE A 59 -11.93 -8.16 7.33
CA ILE A 59 -12.25 -7.23 6.25
C ILE A 59 -13.06 -6.03 6.76
N GLY A 60 -12.77 -4.85 6.21
CA GLY A 60 -13.57 -3.65 6.42
C GLY A 60 -14.50 -3.38 5.24
N VAL A 61 -15.76 -3.05 5.53
CA VAL A 61 -16.73 -2.61 4.52
C VAL A 61 -16.88 -1.10 4.62
N ILE A 62 -16.37 -0.39 3.62
CA ILE A 62 -16.44 1.08 3.57
C ILE A 62 -17.89 1.53 3.43
N HIS A 63 -18.32 2.50 4.25
CA HIS A 63 -19.69 3.01 4.21
C HIS A 63 -19.96 3.84 2.95
N LYS A 64 -21.25 4.04 2.64
CA LYS A 64 -21.70 4.77 1.45
C LYS A 64 -22.08 6.25 1.69
N ASN A 65 -21.98 6.74 2.92
CA ASN A 65 -22.33 8.12 3.25
C ASN A 65 -21.22 9.10 2.87
N MET A 66 -20.85 9.10 1.58
CA MET A 66 -19.84 9.98 0.97
C MET A 66 -20.06 10.00 -0.55
N SER A 67 -19.36 10.86 -1.29
CA SER A 67 -19.43 10.86 -2.74
C SER A 67 -18.80 9.58 -3.32
N ILE A 68 -19.13 9.26 -4.57
CA ILE A 68 -18.57 8.10 -5.27
C ILE A 68 -17.04 8.23 -5.37
N GLU A 69 -16.56 9.44 -5.67
CA GLU A 69 -15.13 9.76 -5.79
C GLU A 69 -14.41 9.56 -4.46
N GLU A 70 -15.02 10.02 -3.37
CA GLU A 70 -14.45 9.86 -2.03
C GLU A 70 -14.42 8.39 -1.60
N GLN A 71 -15.48 7.62 -1.86
CA GLN A 71 -15.51 6.19 -1.57
C GLN A 71 -14.42 5.44 -2.37
N ALA A 72 -14.28 5.75 -3.65
CA ALA A 72 -13.22 5.20 -4.49
C ALA A 72 -11.82 5.56 -3.95
N ARG A 73 -11.63 6.80 -3.47
CA ARG A 73 -10.39 7.23 -2.83
C ARG A 73 -10.09 6.43 -1.55
N GLN A 74 -11.09 6.23 -0.69
CA GLN A 74 -10.95 5.42 0.53
C GLN A 74 -10.53 3.98 0.19
N VAL A 75 -11.18 3.35 -0.78
CA VAL A 75 -10.83 2.00 -1.25
C VAL A 75 -9.41 1.98 -1.82
N ALA A 76 -9.02 2.96 -2.62
CA ALA A 76 -7.67 3.06 -3.18
C ALA A 76 -6.59 3.15 -2.07
N ILE A 77 -6.87 3.90 -0.98
CA ILE A 77 -5.96 3.99 0.18
C ILE A 77 -5.78 2.60 0.83
N VAL A 78 -6.88 1.85 1.03
CA VAL A 78 -6.82 0.49 1.60
C VAL A 78 -6.00 -0.44 0.71
N LYS A 79 -6.29 -0.46 -0.61
CA LYS A 79 -5.57 -1.30 -1.57
C LYS A 79 -4.07 -0.97 -1.63
N ARG A 80 -3.71 0.31 -1.58
CA ARG A 80 -2.31 0.76 -1.51
C ARG A 80 -1.60 0.28 -0.23
N ALA A 81 -2.31 0.27 0.89
CA ALA A 81 -1.72 -0.10 2.18
C ALA A 81 -1.37 -1.59 2.30
N GLU A 82 -2.09 -2.47 1.59
CA GLU A 82 -1.98 -3.93 1.75
C GLU A 82 -1.34 -4.67 0.56
N ASN A 83 -1.31 -4.04 -0.61
CA ASN A 83 -0.55 -4.58 -1.73
C ASN A 83 0.93 -4.28 -1.55
N GLY A 84 1.78 -5.29 -1.61
CA GLY A 84 3.24 -5.11 -1.53
C GLY A 84 3.82 -4.27 -2.68
N MET A 85 2.99 -3.84 -3.64
CA MET A 85 3.27 -2.86 -4.66
C MET A 85 2.22 -1.76 -4.61
N ILE A 86 2.66 -0.52 -4.59
CA ILE A 86 1.80 0.66 -4.73
C ILE A 86 1.51 0.83 -6.23
N TYR A 87 0.28 0.53 -6.65
CA TYR A 87 -0.19 0.85 -7.99
C TYR A 87 -0.51 2.35 -8.07
N ASP A 88 -0.21 2.99 -9.21
CA ASP A 88 -0.41 4.43 -9.41
C ASP A 88 0.20 5.27 -8.25
N PRO A 89 1.52 5.21 -8.06
CA PRO A 89 2.19 5.93 -6.99
C PRO A 89 2.09 7.44 -7.21
N VAL A 90 2.19 8.20 -6.12
CA VAL A 90 2.35 9.66 -6.21
C VAL A 90 3.61 9.95 -7.00
N THR A 91 3.48 10.74 -8.06
CA THR A 91 4.58 11.15 -8.96
C THR A 91 4.76 12.65 -8.96
N ILE A 92 5.93 13.10 -9.38
CA ILE A 92 6.22 14.50 -9.63
C ILE A 92 6.78 14.65 -11.06
N ARG A 93 6.41 15.72 -11.73
CA ARG A 93 6.90 15.97 -13.09
C ARG A 93 8.32 16.54 -13.06
N ARG A 94 9.12 16.15 -14.04
CA ARG A 94 10.44 16.77 -14.23
C ARG A 94 10.29 18.30 -14.41
N GLY A 95 11.32 19.05 -14.02
CA GLY A 95 11.27 20.51 -13.99
C GLY A 95 10.57 21.11 -12.77
N SER A 96 9.89 20.32 -11.94
CA SER A 96 9.38 20.76 -10.63
C SER A 96 10.54 21.16 -9.71
N THR A 97 10.21 21.85 -8.61
CA THR A 97 11.24 22.33 -7.67
C THR A 97 11.42 21.40 -6.47
N VAL A 98 12.53 21.54 -5.78
CA VAL A 98 12.78 20.88 -4.47
C VAL A 98 11.66 21.21 -3.48
N ARG A 99 11.13 22.45 -3.50
CA ARG A 99 10.00 22.87 -2.67
C ARG A 99 8.75 22.01 -2.93
N ASP A 100 8.42 21.78 -4.21
CA ASP A 100 7.26 21.00 -4.60
C ASP A 100 7.40 19.55 -4.15
N ALA A 101 8.59 18.97 -4.32
CA ALA A 101 8.86 17.61 -3.85
C ALA A 101 8.73 17.48 -2.34
N LEU A 102 9.28 18.42 -1.56
CA LEU A 102 9.15 18.42 -0.10
C LEU A 102 7.71 18.62 0.36
N ALA A 103 6.94 19.48 -0.28
CA ALA A 103 5.52 19.68 0.01
C ALA A 103 4.72 18.40 -0.23
N MET A 104 4.92 17.74 -1.37
CA MET A 104 4.26 16.47 -1.68
C MET A 104 4.68 15.37 -0.71
N MET A 105 5.95 15.27 -0.36
CA MET A 105 6.42 14.27 0.63
C MET A 105 5.75 14.48 2.00
N ALA A 106 5.57 15.73 2.42
CA ALA A 106 4.89 16.06 3.68
C ALA A 106 3.39 15.76 3.61
N GLU A 107 2.71 16.17 2.54
CA GLU A 107 1.27 15.97 2.34
C GLU A 107 0.90 14.49 2.31
N TYR A 108 1.65 13.68 1.54
CA TYR A 108 1.36 12.24 1.36
C TYR A 108 2.07 11.34 2.36
N HIS A 109 2.87 11.90 3.28
CA HIS A 109 3.68 11.16 4.27
C HIS A 109 4.57 10.10 3.64
N ILE A 110 5.24 10.45 2.53
CA ILE A 110 6.11 9.56 1.76
C ILE A 110 7.55 10.07 1.77
N GLY A 111 8.50 9.16 1.69
CA GLY A 111 9.95 9.47 1.75
C GLY A 111 10.64 9.39 0.38
N GLY A 112 9.90 9.41 -0.72
CA GLY A 112 10.44 9.47 -2.08
C GLY A 112 9.35 9.35 -3.11
N ILE A 113 9.58 10.00 -4.24
CA ILE A 113 8.62 10.23 -5.31
C ILE A 113 9.29 9.89 -6.64
N PRO A 114 8.72 8.99 -7.46
CA PRO A 114 9.15 8.82 -8.85
C PRO A 114 8.95 10.11 -9.64
N VAL A 115 9.92 10.43 -10.48
CA VAL A 115 9.87 11.59 -11.38
C VAL A 115 9.51 11.08 -12.77
N VAL A 116 8.50 11.68 -13.39
CA VAL A 116 8.01 11.29 -14.70
C VAL A 116 7.99 12.47 -15.66
N ASP A 117 8.03 12.18 -16.96
CA ASP A 117 7.77 13.16 -18.02
C ASP A 117 6.27 13.34 -18.28
N ASP A 118 5.92 14.10 -19.32
CA ASP A 118 4.52 14.36 -19.68
C ASP A 118 3.76 13.14 -20.19
N ASP A 119 4.47 12.14 -20.71
CA ASP A 119 3.94 10.88 -21.22
C ASP A 119 3.98 9.75 -20.17
N ASN A 120 4.25 10.09 -18.89
CA ASN A 120 4.37 9.15 -17.76
C ASN A 120 5.55 8.16 -17.87
N HIS A 121 6.59 8.46 -18.66
CA HIS A 121 7.80 7.66 -18.61
C HIS A 121 8.59 8.01 -17.35
N LEU A 122 9.13 6.98 -16.72
CA LEU A 122 9.99 7.16 -15.56
C LEU A 122 11.33 7.75 -15.98
N VAL A 123 11.67 8.94 -15.45
CA VAL A 123 12.93 9.64 -15.73
C VAL A 123 13.87 9.71 -14.53
N GLY A 124 13.37 9.45 -13.33
CA GLY A 124 14.19 9.46 -12.13
C GLY A 124 13.39 9.16 -10.87
N ILE A 125 14.06 9.25 -9.74
CA ILE A 125 13.44 9.19 -8.41
C ILE A 125 14.11 10.23 -7.51
N VAL A 126 13.30 10.95 -6.73
CA VAL A 126 13.77 11.86 -5.69
C VAL A 126 13.37 11.32 -4.32
N THR A 127 14.30 11.29 -3.38
CA THR A 127 14.08 10.72 -2.04
C THR A 127 14.49 11.71 -0.95
N ASN A 128 14.07 11.44 0.30
CA ASN A 128 14.52 12.20 1.47
C ASN A 128 16.05 12.23 1.60
N ARG A 129 16.77 11.22 1.08
CA ARG A 129 18.23 11.17 1.09
C ARG A 129 18.81 12.26 0.18
N ASP A 130 18.23 12.43 -1.00
CA ASP A 130 18.67 13.40 -2.01
C ASP A 130 18.40 14.84 -1.56
N LEU A 131 17.30 15.06 -0.84
CA LEU A 131 16.85 16.38 -0.38
C LEU A 131 17.39 16.78 1.00
N ARG A 132 17.95 15.85 1.78
CA ARG A 132 18.33 16.06 3.19
C ARG A 132 19.21 17.27 3.43
N PHE A 133 20.14 17.53 2.52
CA PHE A 133 21.11 18.61 2.65
C PHE A 133 20.93 19.73 1.61
N GLU A 134 19.91 19.62 0.73
CA GLU A 134 19.64 20.67 -0.25
C GLU A 134 18.94 21.86 0.44
N ARG A 135 19.54 23.03 0.30
CA ARG A 135 19.05 24.28 0.91
C ARG A 135 18.33 25.18 -0.09
N ARG A 136 18.55 24.96 -1.39
CA ARG A 136 17.95 25.75 -2.45
C ARG A 136 16.61 25.14 -2.85
N LEU A 137 15.54 25.67 -2.29
CA LEU A 137 14.19 25.15 -2.50
C LEU A 137 13.62 25.41 -3.91
N ASP A 138 14.20 26.37 -4.63
CA ASP A 138 13.89 26.76 -6.00
C ASP A 138 14.66 25.96 -7.06
N LYS A 139 15.58 25.12 -6.63
CA LYS A 139 16.37 24.25 -7.51
C LYS A 139 15.46 23.22 -8.18
N SER A 140 15.71 22.92 -9.48
CA SER A 140 15.00 21.86 -10.18
C SER A 140 15.32 20.49 -9.59
N ILE A 141 14.29 19.63 -9.48
CA ILE A 141 14.47 18.24 -9.07
C ILE A 141 15.35 17.45 -10.04
N ASP A 142 15.41 17.84 -11.31
CA ASP A 142 16.28 17.22 -12.33
C ASP A 142 17.77 17.27 -11.96
N GLU A 143 18.17 18.26 -11.14
CA GLU A 143 19.54 18.41 -10.66
C GLU A 143 19.86 17.63 -9.38
N VAL A 144 18.86 17.07 -8.71
CA VAL A 144 19.01 16.39 -7.42
C VAL A 144 18.48 14.96 -7.41
N MET A 145 17.60 14.61 -8.36
CA MET A 145 17.06 13.25 -8.48
C MET A 145 18.14 12.25 -8.89
N THR A 146 17.92 10.99 -8.55
CA THR A 146 18.66 9.87 -9.14
C THR A 146 18.05 9.54 -10.50
N SER A 147 18.80 9.76 -11.58
CA SER A 147 18.40 9.45 -12.95
C SER A 147 19.37 8.50 -13.65
N GLU A 148 20.66 8.54 -13.30
CA GLU A 148 21.65 7.61 -13.81
C GLU A 148 21.61 6.30 -13.04
N ASN A 149 21.73 5.17 -13.76
CA ASN A 149 21.67 3.82 -13.19
C ASN A 149 20.40 3.57 -12.33
N LEU A 150 19.28 4.12 -12.75
CA LEU A 150 18.01 3.95 -12.07
C LEU A 150 17.61 2.48 -12.07
N VAL A 151 17.53 1.90 -10.88
CA VAL A 151 17.11 0.50 -10.71
C VAL A 151 15.59 0.44 -10.79
N THR A 152 15.08 -0.37 -11.72
CA THR A 152 13.64 -0.58 -11.94
C THR A 152 13.34 -2.07 -12.02
N THR A 153 12.05 -2.42 -11.96
CA THR A 153 11.58 -3.78 -12.19
C THR A 153 10.27 -3.77 -12.98
N HIS A 154 9.76 -4.94 -13.32
CA HIS A 154 8.52 -5.10 -14.11
C HIS A 154 7.36 -5.63 -13.25
N GLN A 155 6.13 -5.47 -13.76
CA GLN A 155 4.89 -5.85 -13.06
C GLN A 155 4.83 -7.31 -12.56
N LYS A 156 5.57 -8.21 -13.20
CA LYS A 156 5.58 -9.64 -12.85
C LYS A 156 6.52 -10.00 -11.70
N THR A 157 7.32 -9.05 -11.22
CA THR A 157 8.27 -9.27 -10.13
C THR A 157 7.52 -9.52 -8.83
N ASN A 158 7.81 -10.63 -8.19
CA ASN A 158 7.23 -10.94 -6.87
C ASN A 158 7.98 -10.21 -5.75
N LEU A 159 7.40 -10.18 -4.54
CA LEU A 159 8.00 -9.46 -3.40
C LEU A 159 9.35 -10.01 -2.95
N ALA A 160 9.63 -11.30 -3.13
CA ALA A 160 10.92 -11.88 -2.76
C ALA A 160 12.01 -11.39 -3.72
N GLU A 161 11.76 -11.47 -5.03
CA GLU A 161 12.67 -10.91 -6.05
C GLU A 161 12.89 -9.40 -5.86
N ALA A 162 11.81 -8.65 -5.55
CA ALA A 162 11.92 -7.22 -5.24
C ALA A 162 12.78 -6.95 -4.01
N ALA A 163 12.69 -7.80 -2.97
CA ALA A 163 13.53 -7.70 -1.78
C ALA A 163 15.01 -7.89 -2.11
N ASP A 164 15.33 -8.89 -2.94
CA ASP A 164 16.70 -9.16 -3.38
C ASP A 164 17.27 -7.96 -4.17
N ILE A 165 16.49 -7.41 -5.12
CA ILE A 165 16.89 -6.23 -5.90
C ILE A 165 17.14 -5.02 -4.99
N LEU A 166 16.25 -4.75 -4.02
CA LEU A 166 16.41 -3.65 -3.05
C LEU A 166 17.68 -3.83 -2.21
N GLN A 167 17.96 -5.06 -1.76
CA GLN A 167 19.11 -5.39 -0.93
C GLN A 167 20.42 -5.27 -1.72
N GLU A 168 20.51 -5.85 -2.90
CA GLU A 168 21.70 -5.83 -3.74
C GLU A 168 22.10 -4.40 -4.14
N ASN A 169 21.12 -3.57 -4.46
CA ASN A 169 21.34 -2.18 -4.86
C ASN A 169 21.36 -1.19 -3.69
N LYS A 170 21.10 -1.64 -2.46
CA LYS A 170 21.03 -0.81 -1.24
C LYS A 170 20.06 0.37 -1.35
N ILE A 171 18.92 0.12 -1.98
CA ILE A 171 17.84 1.09 -2.18
C ILE A 171 16.60 0.70 -1.37
N GLU A 172 15.75 1.66 -1.04
CA GLU A 172 14.52 1.45 -0.27
C GLU A 172 13.25 1.50 -1.14
N LYS A 173 13.39 1.91 -2.40
CA LYS A 173 12.28 2.14 -3.33
C LYS A 173 12.66 1.62 -4.69
N LEU A 174 11.76 0.83 -5.26
CA LEU A 174 11.95 0.16 -6.53
C LEU A 174 10.78 0.51 -7.44
N PRO A 175 10.96 1.44 -8.39
CA PRO A 175 9.94 1.75 -9.39
C PRO A 175 9.66 0.53 -10.27
N VAL A 176 8.38 0.32 -10.56
CA VAL A 176 7.89 -0.72 -11.45
C VAL A 176 7.44 -0.10 -12.75
N VAL A 177 7.98 -0.57 -13.86
CA VAL A 177 7.69 -0.02 -15.20
C VAL A 177 7.14 -1.10 -16.13
N ASP A 178 6.45 -0.65 -17.17
CA ASP A 178 6.06 -1.49 -18.30
C ASP A 178 7.20 -1.62 -19.33
N ASN A 179 6.95 -2.33 -20.45
CA ASN A 179 7.92 -2.52 -21.51
C ASN A 179 8.29 -1.23 -22.26
N ASN A 180 7.49 -0.17 -22.13
CA ASN A 180 7.71 1.13 -22.73
C ASN A 180 8.29 2.15 -21.74
N ASN A 181 8.72 1.70 -20.55
CA ASN A 181 9.21 2.53 -19.46
C ASN A 181 8.16 3.48 -18.84
N HIS A 182 6.85 3.22 -19.02
CA HIS A 182 5.84 3.96 -18.25
C HIS A 182 5.83 3.45 -16.81
N LEU A 183 5.71 4.37 -15.88
CA LEU A 183 5.60 4.03 -14.46
C LEU A 183 4.23 3.41 -14.18
N VAL A 184 4.22 2.20 -13.64
CA VAL A 184 3.00 1.46 -13.30
C VAL A 184 2.87 1.17 -11.81
N GLY A 185 3.96 1.31 -11.06
CA GLY A 185 3.93 1.05 -9.63
C GLY A 185 5.23 1.40 -8.91
N LEU A 186 5.21 1.23 -7.59
CA LEU A 186 6.35 1.42 -6.71
C LEU A 186 6.33 0.36 -5.62
N ILE A 187 7.43 -0.35 -5.43
CA ILE A 187 7.64 -1.26 -4.31
C ILE A 187 8.58 -0.58 -3.32
N THR A 188 8.26 -0.62 -2.02
CA THR A 188 9.15 -0.08 -1.00
C THR A 188 9.59 -1.15 -0.01
N TYR A 189 10.75 -0.94 0.60
CA TYR A 189 11.25 -1.82 1.68
C TYR A 189 10.22 -1.97 2.81
N LYS A 190 9.50 -0.89 3.14
CA LYS A 190 8.45 -0.91 4.16
C LYS A 190 7.30 -1.86 3.82
N ASP A 191 6.96 -1.99 2.54
CA ASP A 191 5.87 -2.86 2.12
C ASP A 191 6.27 -4.34 2.21
N ILE A 192 7.53 -4.64 1.93
CA ILE A 192 8.10 -5.98 2.08
C ILE A 192 8.17 -6.39 3.56
N THR A 193 8.63 -5.50 4.45
CA THR A 193 8.70 -5.79 5.89
C THR A 193 7.32 -5.97 6.49
N LYS A 194 6.35 -5.12 6.15
CA LYS A 194 4.96 -5.25 6.59
C LYS A 194 4.34 -6.60 6.20
N ALA A 195 4.65 -7.11 5.01
CA ALA A 195 4.15 -8.42 4.59
C ALA A 195 4.68 -9.57 5.46
N LYS A 196 5.90 -9.43 6.02
CA LYS A 196 6.49 -10.39 6.96
C LYS A 196 5.91 -10.25 8.38
N ASP A 197 5.66 -9.01 8.80
CA ASP A 197 5.18 -8.70 10.16
C ASP A 197 3.71 -9.07 10.39
N LYS A 198 2.91 -9.17 9.32
CA LYS A 198 1.47 -9.46 9.37
C LYS A 198 1.09 -10.64 8.46
N PRO A 199 1.49 -11.88 8.81
CA PRO A 199 1.25 -13.06 7.97
C PRO A 199 -0.24 -13.44 7.85
N MET A 200 -1.08 -12.97 8.78
CA MET A 200 -2.52 -13.21 8.78
C MET A 200 -3.31 -12.17 7.97
N ALA A 201 -2.65 -11.15 7.40
CA ALA A 201 -3.34 -10.11 6.65
C ALA A 201 -4.21 -10.70 5.52
N CYS A 202 -5.46 -10.25 5.48
CA CYS A 202 -6.40 -10.63 4.43
C CYS A 202 -6.15 -9.75 3.20
N LYS A 203 -5.98 -10.39 2.04
CA LYS A 203 -5.80 -9.71 0.75
C LYS A 203 -6.77 -10.31 -0.24
N ASP A 204 -7.39 -9.49 -1.06
CA ASP A 204 -8.09 -9.98 -2.24
C ASP A 204 -7.15 -9.98 -3.46
N GLU A 205 -7.48 -10.79 -4.44
CA GLU A 205 -6.66 -10.96 -5.66
C GLU A 205 -6.99 -9.92 -6.76
N LYS A 206 -7.85 -8.91 -6.47
CA LYS A 206 -8.33 -7.94 -7.46
C LYS A 206 -7.90 -6.54 -7.15
#